data_2ff98eb0116a86de730010aa8b9ad7c5
#
_entry.id   2ff98eb0116a86de730010aa8b9ad7c5
#
_cell.length_a   1.000
_cell.length_b   1.000
_cell.length_c   1.000
_cell.angle_alpha   90.00
_cell.angle_beta   90.00
_cell.angle_gamma   90.00
#
_symmetry.space_group_name_H-M   'P 1'
#
loop_
_entity.id
_entity.type
_entity.pdbx_description
1 polymer ?
#
loop_
_entity_poly.entity_id
_entity_poly.type
_entity_poly.pdbx_seq_one_letter_code
_entity_poly.pdbx_strand_id
1 'polypeptide(L)'
;MSRLWPIALLLIVAGCGFQLQGALTVPPVMERTYISAADRHSGFYRDLRAAFRAAGIEVVDSAADATATFTISFDQTDQRVLSVSARNVPTEYEVYYTVEYSLRSGEKGLLDMQSLTLTRDYTYDSTLVLGKGQEEELLREAIVDDLVRIVLKQISAL
;
A
#
# COMPACT_ATOMS: atom_id res chain seq x y z
N MET A 1 5.75 -2.20 -55.39
CA MET A 1 4.75 -2.60 -54.37
C MET A 1 5.36 -2.91 -52.98
N SER A 2 6.65 -2.60 -52.73
CA SER A 2 7.36 -2.99 -51.48
C SER A 2 7.51 -1.87 -50.43
N ARG A 3 6.96 -0.67 -50.64
CA ARG A 3 7.12 0.50 -49.75
C ARG A 3 6.03 0.64 -48.68
N LEU A 4 4.96 -0.16 -48.73
CA LEU A 4 3.84 -0.10 -47.76
C LEU A 4 4.03 -1.00 -46.54
N TRP A 5 4.96 -1.95 -46.57
CA TRP A 5 5.21 -2.87 -45.44
C TRP A 5 5.75 -2.16 -44.19
N PRO A 6 6.73 -1.22 -44.26
CA PRO A 6 7.20 -0.54 -43.05
C PRO A 6 6.14 0.36 -42.40
N ILE A 7 5.21 0.91 -43.19
CA ILE A 7 4.09 1.75 -42.65
C ILE A 7 3.09 0.86 -41.91
N ALA A 8 2.78 -0.34 -42.42
CA ALA A 8 1.91 -1.31 -41.74
C ALA A 8 2.52 -1.82 -40.43
N LEU A 9 3.84 -2.01 -40.36
CA LEU A 9 4.55 -2.42 -39.14
C LEU A 9 4.55 -1.32 -38.09
N LEU A 10 4.64 -0.03 -38.49
CA LEU A 10 4.59 1.11 -37.59
C LEU A 10 3.21 1.30 -36.91
N LEU A 11 2.13 0.97 -37.63
CA LEU A 11 0.74 1.04 -37.12
C LEU A 11 0.44 -0.04 -36.07
N ILE A 12 1.11 -1.20 -36.12
CA ILE A 12 0.92 -2.29 -35.17
C ILE A 12 1.56 -1.94 -33.81
N VAL A 13 2.64 -1.17 -33.77
CA VAL A 13 3.32 -0.74 -32.53
C VAL A 13 2.53 0.35 -31.81
N ALA A 14 1.74 1.18 -32.50
CA ALA A 14 0.88 2.20 -31.91
C ALA A 14 -0.38 1.62 -31.23
N GLY A 15 -0.72 0.36 -31.48
CA GLY A 15 -1.90 -0.30 -30.94
C GLY A 15 -1.73 -0.98 -29.58
N CYS A 16 -0.49 -1.07 -29.05
CA CYS A 16 -0.30 -1.49 -27.65
C CYS A 16 -0.73 -0.35 -26.74
N GLY A 17 -1.96 -0.41 -26.24
CA GLY A 17 -2.53 0.54 -25.28
C GLY A 17 -1.84 0.53 -23.90
N PHE A 18 -0.51 0.67 -23.91
CA PHE A 18 0.28 0.85 -22.72
C PHE A 18 0.06 2.28 -22.22
N GLN A 19 -1.01 2.49 -21.45
CA GLN A 19 -1.16 3.74 -20.70
C GLN A 19 -0.17 3.67 -19.53
N LEU A 20 0.84 4.55 -19.58
CA LEU A 20 1.59 4.88 -18.37
C LEU A 20 0.57 5.27 -17.30
N GLN A 21 0.61 4.61 -16.15
CA GLN A 21 -0.25 4.96 -15.04
C GLN A 21 -0.01 6.43 -14.72
N GLY A 22 -1.00 7.28 -14.99
CA GLY A 22 -0.89 8.72 -14.82
C GLY A 22 -0.57 9.08 -13.36
N ALA A 23 -0.02 10.27 -13.13
CA ALA A 23 0.17 10.80 -11.78
C ALA A 23 -1.15 10.68 -11.01
N LEU A 24 -1.08 10.16 -9.78
CA LEU A 24 -2.22 10.07 -8.88
C LEU A 24 -2.82 11.48 -8.72
N THR A 25 -4.08 11.63 -9.09
CA THR A 25 -4.78 12.90 -8.89
C THR A 25 -5.21 12.95 -7.43
N VAL A 26 -4.59 13.83 -6.67
CA VAL A 26 -4.94 14.04 -5.26
C VAL A 26 -6.06 15.09 -5.19
N PRO A 27 -7.13 14.87 -4.40
CA PRO A 27 -8.16 15.88 -4.16
C PRO A 27 -7.53 17.18 -3.61
N PRO A 28 -7.88 18.38 -4.13
CA PRO A 28 -7.30 19.64 -3.66
C PRO A 28 -7.44 19.88 -2.16
N VAL A 29 -8.48 19.31 -1.54
CA VAL A 29 -8.72 19.39 -0.09
C VAL A 29 -7.62 18.73 0.74
N MET A 30 -6.81 17.84 0.14
CA MET A 30 -5.69 17.15 0.79
C MET A 30 -4.34 17.85 0.61
N GLU A 31 -4.30 19.05 0.03
CA GLU A 31 -3.05 19.79 -0.22
C GLU A 31 -2.17 19.85 1.04
N ARG A 32 -2.78 20.08 2.21
CA ARG A 32 -2.11 20.07 3.51
C ARG A 32 -2.78 19.03 4.41
N THR A 33 -2.14 17.89 4.61
CA THR A 33 -2.71 16.75 5.33
C THR A 33 -1.93 16.45 6.60
N TYR A 34 -2.66 16.34 7.72
CA TYR A 34 -2.14 15.79 8.97
C TYR A 34 -2.43 14.30 9.04
N ILE A 35 -1.41 13.48 9.39
CA ILE A 35 -1.59 12.05 9.63
C ILE A 35 -1.64 11.82 11.13
N SER A 36 -2.80 11.46 11.63
CA SER A 36 -3.04 11.05 13.02
C SER A 36 -2.84 9.53 13.14
N ALA A 37 -1.90 9.10 13.97
CA ALA A 37 -1.63 7.69 14.24
C ALA A 37 -1.19 7.50 15.67
N ALA A 38 -1.53 6.35 16.28
CA ALA A 38 -1.05 5.95 17.61
C ALA A 38 0.44 5.61 17.57
N ASP A 39 0.88 4.90 16.53
CA ASP A 39 2.29 4.59 16.28
C ASP A 39 2.79 5.28 14.99
N ARG A 40 3.67 6.26 15.16
CA ARG A 40 4.32 6.98 14.05
C ARG A 40 5.60 6.29 13.55
N HIS A 41 5.97 5.16 14.14
CA HIS A 41 7.15 4.37 13.78
C HIS A 41 6.78 3.09 13.01
N SER A 42 5.50 2.78 12.85
CA SER A 42 5.04 1.64 12.06
C SER A 42 5.52 1.75 10.60
N GLY A 43 5.67 0.62 9.94
CA GLY A 43 6.01 0.56 8.52
C GLY A 43 4.97 1.30 7.68
N PHE A 44 3.69 1.01 7.90
CA PHE A 44 2.60 1.63 7.15
C PHE A 44 2.56 3.16 7.31
N TYR A 45 2.72 3.71 8.53
CA TYR A 45 2.76 5.16 8.72
C TYR A 45 3.91 5.82 7.95
N ARG A 46 5.12 5.26 8.03
CA ARG A 46 6.31 5.82 7.36
C ARG A 46 6.15 5.86 5.85
N ASP A 47 5.70 4.74 5.28
CA ASP A 47 5.58 4.59 3.84
C ASP A 47 4.39 5.38 3.29
N LEU A 48 3.26 5.44 4.01
CA LEU A 48 2.14 6.31 3.68
C LEU A 48 2.56 7.79 3.67
N ARG A 49 3.31 8.22 4.69
CA ARG A 49 3.83 9.59 4.78
C ARG A 49 4.75 9.93 3.60
N ALA A 50 5.64 8.99 3.22
CA ALA A 50 6.52 9.15 2.07
C ALA A 50 5.71 9.20 0.76
N ALA A 51 4.73 8.34 0.61
CA ALA A 51 3.87 8.28 -0.56
C ALA A 51 2.99 9.52 -0.73
N PHE A 52 2.45 10.09 0.36
CA PHE A 52 1.73 11.36 0.33
C PHE A 52 2.61 12.50 -0.19
N ARG A 53 3.84 12.61 0.32
CA ARG A 53 4.79 13.62 -0.17
C ARG A 53 5.15 13.43 -1.64
N ALA A 54 5.37 12.18 -2.06
CA ALA A 54 5.63 11.86 -3.47
C ALA A 54 4.44 12.19 -4.39
N ALA A 55 3.21 12.11 -3.88
CA ALA A 55 1.99 12.51 -4.57
C ALA A 55 1.74 14.04 -4.55
N GLY A 56 2.64 14.84 -3.95
CA GLY A 56 2.51 16.28 -3.88
C GLY A 56 1.69 16.82 -2.71
N ILE A 57 1.34 15.97 -1.74
CA ILE A 57 0.66 16.37 -0.50
C ILE A 57 1.69 16.90 0.50
N GLU A 58 1.46 18.12 1.03
CA GLU A 58 2.22 18.64 2.15
C GLU A 58 1.78 17.95 3.45
N VAL A 59 2.63 17.08 4.01
CA VAL A 59 2.34 16.44 5.28
C VAL A 59 2.77 17.35 6.42
N VAL A 60 1.78 17.91 7.13
CA VAL A 60 1.97 18.82 8.27
C VAL A 60 2.01 18.06 9.60
N ASP A 61 2.67 18.64 10.60
CA ASP A 61 2.86 18.01 11.91
C ASP A 61 1.74 18.37 12.92
N SER A 62 0.87 19.33 12.58
CA SER A 62 -0.24 19.79 13.41
C SER A 62 -1.57 19.71 12.66
N ALA A 63 -2.61 19.19 13.33
CA ALA A 63 -3.96 19.18 12.78
C ALA A 63 -4.54 20.59 12.57
N ALA A 64 -4.08 21.60 13.34
CA ALA A 64 -4.52 22.98 13.19
C ALA A 64 -4.07 23.62 11.87
N ASP A 65 -2.97 23.12 11.29
CA ASP A 65 -2.41 23.61 10.03
C ASP A 65 -2.91 22.84 8.83
N ALA A 66 -3.70 21.79 9.02
CA ALA A 66 -4.12 20.86 7.99
C ALA A 66 -5.47 21.27 7.38
N THR A 67 -5.63 21.04 6.08
CA THR A 67 -6.91 21.09 5.35
C THR A 67 -7.66 19.76 5.42
N ALA A 68 -6.92 18.66 5.61
CA ALA A 68 -7.47 17.33 5.82
C ALA A 68 -6.72 16.56 6.91
N THR A 69 -7.42 15.63 7.57
CA THR A 69 -6.83 14.72 8.55
C THR A 69 -7.06 13.30 8.12
N PHE A 70 -5.96 12.57 7.89
CA PHE A 70 -5.96 11.13 7.69
C PHE A 70 -5.70 10.46 9.04
N THR A 71 -6.65 9.67 9.53
CA THR A 71 -6.55 8.99 10.83
C THR A 71 -6.31 7.52 10.63
N ILE A 72 -5.23 7.01 11.21
CA ILE A 72 -4.93 5.57 11.34
C ILE A 72 -5.36 5.16 12.74
N SER A 73 -6.46 4.41 12.83
CA SER A 73 -7.03 3.94 14.09
C SER A 73 -6.53 2.57 14.51
N PHE A 74 -6.12 1.75 13.54
CA PHE A 74 -5.52 0.45 13.77
C PHE A 74 -4.40 0.20 12.76
N ASP A 75 -3.28 -0.37 13.21
CA ASP A 75 -2.09 -0.60 12.41
C ASP A 75 -1.27 -1.72 13.06
N GLN A 76 -1.51 -2.96 12.63
CA GLN A 76 -0.87 -4.14 13.22
C GLN A 76 -0.59 -5.23 12.19
N THR A 77 0.53 -5.91 12.39
CA THR A 77 0.94 -7.09 11.64
C THR A 77 1.20 -8.24 12.59
N ASP A 78 0.89 -9.46 12.14
CA ASP A 78 1.14 -10.68 12.88
C ASP A 78 1.25 -11.85 11.89
N GLN A 79 1.51 -13.06 12.39
CA GLN A 79 1.58 -14.28 11.60
C GLN A 79 0.80 -15.41 12.25
N ARG A 80 0.34 -16.34 11.41
CA ARG A 80 -0.33 -17.55 11.87
C ARG A 80 0.14 -18.78 11.08
N VAL A 81 0.06 -19.95 11.73
CA VAL A 81 0.36 -21.22 11.09
C VAL A 81 -0.78 -21.58 10.14
N LEU A 82 -0.46 -21.84 8.86
CA LEU A 82 -1.41 -22.34 7.87
C LEU A 82 -1.44 -23.86 7.81
N SER A 83 -0.27 -24.49 7.87
CA SER A 83 -0.19 -25.95 7.78
C SER A 83 0.85 -26.53 8.70
N VAL A 84 0.66 -27.80 9.07
CA VAL A 84 1.60 -28.59 9.87
C VAL A 84 1.89 -29.91 9.18
N SER A 85 3.10 -30.42 9.35
CA SER A 85 3.51 -31.75 8.90
C SER A 85 2.82 -32.87 9.70
N ALA A 86 2.95 -34.11 9.23
CA ALA A 86 2.48 -35.31 9.99
C ALA A 86 3.10 -35.44 11.38
N ARG A 87 4.20 -34.74 11.67
CA ARG A 87 4.85 -34.67 12.98
C ARG A 87 4.42 -33.48 13.84
N ASN A 88 3.35 -32.77 13.40
CA ASN A 88 2.84 -31.57 14.05
C ASN A 88 3.87 -30.42 14.13
N VAL A 89 4.74 -30.32 13.13
CA VAL A 89 5.68 -29.20 12.97
C VAL A 89 5.13 -28.25 11.91
N PRO A 90 5.05 -26.92 12.16
CA PRO A 90 4.62 -25.95 11.16
C PRO A 90 5.44 -26.04 9.87
N THR A 91 4.77 -26.01 8.74
CA THR A 91 5.37 -26.06 7.39
C THR A 91 5.03 -24.86 6.55
N GLU A 92 3.93 -24.17 6.87
CA GLU A 92 3.53 -22.95 6.18
C GLU A 92 2.99 -21.93 7.19
N TYR A 93 3.36 -20.69 6.98
CA TYR A 93 2.86 -19.54 7.73
C TYR A 93 2.21 -18.53 6.78
N GLU A 94 1.24 -17.81 7.31
CA GLU A 94 0.69 -16.61 6.68
C GLU A 94 1.05 -15.41 7.52
N VAL A 95 1.70 -14.42 6.91
CA VAL A 95 1.87 -13.08 7.46
C VAL A 95 0.68 -12.24 7.03
N TYR A 96 0.06 -11.52 7.95
CA TYR A 96 -1.01 -10.60 7.64
C TYR A 96 -0.78 -9.23 8.26
N TYR A 97 -1.29 -8.21 7.59
CA TYR A 97 -1.22 -6.82 8.04
C TYR A 97 -2.59 -6.20 7.91
N THR A 98 -3.11 -5.64 9.01
CA THR A 98 -4.41 -4.98 9.06
C THR A 98 -4.23 -3.52 9.40
N VAL A 99 -4.85 -2.64 8.60
CA VAL A 99 -4.93 -1.22 8.86
C VAL A 99 -6.37 -0.76 8.84
N GLU A 100 -6.73 0.13 9.78
CA GLU A 100 -8.00 0.84 9.76
C GLU A 100 -7.74 2.34 9.70
N TYR A 101 -8.44 3.00 8.80
CA TYR A 101 -8.23 4.42 8.55
C TYR A 101 -9.49 5.13 8.10
N SER A 102 -9.48 6.44 8.25
CA SER A 102 -10.52 7.34 7.75
C SER A 102 -9.90 8.66 7.28
N LEU A 103 -10.63 9.42 6.46
CA LEU A 103 -10.19 10.73 5.97
C LEU A 103 -11.28 11.75 6.18
N ARG A 104 -10.92 12.90 6.74
CA ARG A 104 -11.85 14.03 7.00
C ARG A 104 -11.23 15.36 6.59
N SER A 105 -12.10 16.32 6.23
CA SER A 105 -11.75 17.73 6.07
C SER A 105 -12.67 18.55 6.98
N GLY A 106 -12.11 19.09 8.06
CA GLY A 106 -12.90 19.68 9.12
C GLY A 106 -13.90 18.67 9.68
N GLU A 107 -15.20 19.01 9.67
CA GLU A 107 -16.29 18.12 10.12
C GLU A 107 -16.78 17.16 9.02
N LYS A 108 -16.41 17.41 7.75
CA LYS A 108 -16.86 16.60 6.60
C LYS A 108 -16.04 15.32 6.50
N GLY A 109 -16.69 14.16 6.58
CA GLY A 109 -16.12 12.87 6.18
C GLY A 109 -15.89 12.85 4.67
N LEU A 110 -14.66 12.55 4.25
CA LEU A 110 -14.31 12.32 2.85
C LEU A 110 -14.24 10.83 2.55
N LEU A 111 -13.75 10.07 3.51
CA LEU A 111 -13.71 8.61 3.49
C LEU A 111 -14.08 8.11 4.89
N ASP A 112 -15.14 7.35 4.98
CA ASP A 112 -15.55 6.69 6.22
C ASP A 112 -14.51 5.65 6.65
N MET A 113 -14.65 5.12 7.86
CA MET A 113 -13.74 4.10 8.38
C MET A 113 -13.63 2.92 7.41
N GLN A 114 -12.42 2.68 6.93
CA GLN A 114 -12.05 1.55 6.09
C GLN A 114 -11.19 0.58 6.90
N SER A 115 -11.37 -0.72 6.68
CA SER A 115 -10.50 -1.77 7.20
C SER A 115 -9.94 -2.56 6.03
N LEU A 116 -8.61 -2.64 5.94
CA LEU A 116 -7.89 -3.42 4.93
C LEU A 116 -6.99 -4.43 5.61
N THR A 117 -7.10 -5.69 5.18
CA THR A 117 -6.18 -6.75 5.57
C THR A 117 -5.58 -7.37 4.32
N LEU A 118 -4.26 -7.41 4.24
CA LEU A 118 -3.54 -8.15 3.21
C LEU A 118 -2.71 -9.25 3.84
N THR A 119 -2.53 -10.33 3.10
CA THR A 119 -1.82 -11.53 3.54
C THR A 119 -0.77 -11.97 2.52
N ARG A 120 0.27 -12.66 3.01
CA ARG A 120 1.28 -13.37 2.23
C ARG A 120 1.66 -14.66 2.92
N ASP A 121 1.73 -15.73 2.15
CA ASP A 121 2.09 -17.04 2.66
C ASP A 121 3.55 -17.34 2.37
N TYR A 122 4.20 -18.08 3.27
CA TYR A 122 5.54 -18.59 3.01
C TYR A 122 5.74 -19.97 3.62
N THR A 123 6.59 -20.78 2.95
CA THR A 123 6.96 -22.09 3.42
C THR A 123 8.06 -21.99 4.47
N TYR A 124 7.86 -22.65 5.59
CA TYR A 124 8.83 -22.71 6.68
C TYR A 124 9.65 -24.01 6.64
N ASP A 125 10.96 -23.87 6.50
CA ASP A 125 11.93 -24.97 6.63
C ASP A 125 12.74 -24.76 7.91
N SER A 126 12.56 -25.64 8.88
CA SER A 126 13.24 -25.58 10.18
C SER A 126 14.77 -25.75 10.09
N THR A 127 15.32 -26.16 8.93
CA THR A 127 16.77 -26.27 8.71
C THR A 127 17.41 -24.94 8.25
N LEU A 128 16.62 -23.94 7.85
CA LEU A 128 17.06 -22.66 7.28
C LEU A 128 16.67 -21.44 8.12
N VAL A 129 16.68 -21.59 9.44
CA VAL A 129 16.13 -20.59 10.40
C VAL A 129 16.69 -19.17 10.21
N LEU A 130 17.97 -18.99 9.90
CA LEU A 130 18.59 -17.65 9.75
C LEU A 130 18.08 -16.87 8.53
N GLY A 131 17.64 -17.54 7.46
CA GLY A 131 17.09 -16.89 6.28
C GLY A 131 15.62 -16.52 6.42
N LYS A 132 14.88 -17.17 7.33
CA LYS A 132 13.45 -17.03 7.46
C LYS A 132 12.98 -15.71 8.06
N GLY A 133 13.72 -15.13 9.00
CA GLY A 133 13.41 -13.81 9.54
C GLY A 133 13.52 -12.71 8.49
N GLN A 134 14.47 -12.82 7.55
CA GLN A 134 14.58 -11.87 6.45
C GLN A 134 13.47 -12.03 5.42
N GLU A 135 13.07 -13.27 5.11
CA GLU A 135 11.96 -13.54 4.20
C GLU A 135 10.64 -12.97 4.76
N GLU A 136 10.37 -13.18 6.03
CA GLU A 136 9.18 -12.64 6.70
C GLU A 136 9.16 -11.11 6.67
N GLU A 137 10.28 -10.44 6.94
CA GLU A 137 10.37 -8.98 6.90
C GLU A 137 10.12 -8.44 5.48
N LEU A 138 10.70 -9.05 4.45
CA LEU A 138 10.44 -8.70 3.06
C LEU A 138 8.97 -8.85 2.67
N LEU A 139 8.29 -9.89 3.20
CA LEU A 139 6.86 -10.07 2.98
C LEU A 139 6.03 -8.98 3.67
N ARG A 140 6.42 -8.57 4.89
CA ARG A 140 5.77 -7.44 5.60
C ARG A 140 5.93 -6.13 4.85
N GLU A 141 7.13 -5.83 4.37
CA GLU A 141 7.40 -4.65 3.54
C GLU A 141 6.55 -4.67 2.26
N ALA A 142 6.50 -5.80 1.55
CA ALA A 142 5.68 -5.93 0.35
C ALA A 142 4.16 -5.75 0.63
N ILE A 143 3.67 -6.22 1.78
CA ILE A 143 2.28 -5.99 2.20
C ILE A 143 2.04 -4.50 2.45
N VAL A 144 2.96 -3.81 3.13
CA VAL A 144 2.85 -2.37 3.41
C VAL A 144 2.81 -1.56 2.12
N ASP A 145 3.68 -1.85 1.16
CA ASP A 145 3.69 -1.20 -0.16
C ASP A 145 2.34 -1.36 -0.89
N ASP A 146 1.77 -2.56 -0.85
CA ASP A 146 0.48 -2.84 -1.45
C ASP A 146 -0.67 -2.11 -0.74
N LEU A 147 -0.66 -2.07 0.61
CA LEU A 147 -1.65 -1.33 1.41
C LEU A 147 -1.62 0.16 1.08
N VAL A 148 -0.42 0.77 1.07
CA VAL A 148 -0.24 2.20 0.72
C VAL A 148 -0.76 2.49 -0.69
N ARG A 149 -0.49 1.61 -1.65
CA ARG A 149 -0.97 1.75 -3.03
C ARG A 149 -2.49 1.70 -3.12
N ILE A 150 -3.13 0.80 -2.36
CA ILE A 150 -4.59 0.70 -2.30
C ILE A 150 -5.19 1.98 -1.70
N VAL A 151 -4.62 2.47 -0.59
CA VAL A 151 -5.06 3.72 0.06
C VAL A 151 -4.95 4.91 -0.90
N LEU A 152 -3.81 5.08 -1.58
CA LEU A 152 -3.63 6.16 -2.57
C LEU A 152 -4.64 6.07 -3.71
N LYS A 153 -4.93 4.86 -4.19
CA LYS A 153 -5.93 4.64 -5.23
C LYS A 153 -7.35 5.00 -4.76
N GLN A 154 -7.71 4.69 -3.53
CA GLN A 154 -9.00 5.09 -2.95
C GLN A 154 -9.11 6.60 -2.82
N ILE A 155 -8.04 7.26 -2.33
CA ILE A 155 -7.98 8.72 -2.21
C ILE A 155 -8.12 9.39 -3.58
N SER A 156 -7.47 8.85 -4.61
CA SER A 156 -7.54 9.42 -5.96
C SER A 156 -8.90 9.27 -6.64
N ALA A 157 -9.81 8.48 -6.07
CA ALA A 157 -11.16 8.27 -6.56
C ALA A 157 -12.20 9.18 -5.88
N LEU A 158 -11.78 10.04 -4.90
CA LEU A 158 -12.63 11.01 -4.19
C LEU A 158 -12.78 12.30 -5.01
#